data_883eb3daf68085d9d4ef5e58a66c184a
#
_entry.id   883eb3daf68085d9d4ef5e58a66c184a
#
_cell.length_a   1.000
_cell.length_b   1.000
_cell.length_c   1.000
_cell.angle_alpha   90.00
_cell.angle_beta   90.00
_cell.angle_gamma   90.00
#
_symmetry.space_group_name_H-M   'P 1'
#
loop_
_entity.id
_entity.type
_entity.pdbx_description
1 polymer ?
#
loop_
_entity_poly.entity_id
_entity_poly.type
_entity_poly.pdbx_seq_one_letter_code
_entity_poly.pdbx_strand_id
1 'polypeptide(L)'
;MENLINGLKNNRAFAFSSFLVLLLIGIALAAPLLAPYDPLEATMKNAYLPPSSEHLFGTDKLGRDNFSRVLYGASYSLSSVLLLVAVIFAVGTSLGVLAGYFGGKVDTVIMRISDMMISFPGMILAIAIAGILGGSLINAIIAL
;
A
#
# COMPACT_ATOMS: atom_id res chain seq x y z
N MET A 1 21.64 8.00 -14.02
CA MET A 1 21.48 9.16 -13.14
C MET A 1 21.30 10.46 -13.93
N GLU A 2 22.11 10.75 -14.93
CA GLU A 2 21.97 11.98 -15.76
C GLU A 2 20.62 12.17 -16.42
N ASN A 3 19.99 11.11 -16.93
CA ASN A 3 18.67 11.19 -17.56
C ASN A 3 17.55 11.59 -16.59
N LEU A 4 17.63 11.18 -15.32
CA LEU A 4 16.69 11.59 -14.27
C LEU A 4 16.87 13.06 -13.90
N ILE A 5 18.13 13.50 -13.74
CA ILE A 5 18.44 14.88 -13.40
C ILE A 5 18.05 15.83 -14.56
N ASN A 6 18.28 15.41 -15.80
CA ASN A 6 17.86 16.16 -16.98
C ASN A 6 16.33 16.20 -17.12
N GLY A 7 15.61 15.11 -16.75
CA GLY A 7 14.16 15.08 -16.68
C GLY A 7 13.60 16.06 -15.66
N LEU A 8 14.18 16.12 -14.46
CA LEU A 8 13.78 17.07 -13.40
C LEU A 8 14.01 18.52 -13.81
N LYS A 9 15.08 18.81 -14.56
CA LYS A 9 15.38 20.18 -15.00
C LYS A 9 14.55 20.65 -16.17
N ASN A 10 14.26 19.75 -17.12
CA ASN A 10 13.62 20.12 -18.38
C ASN A 10 12.10 19.92 -18.40
N ASN A 11 11.54 19.16 -17.46
CA ASN A 11 10.10 18.89 -17.42
C ASN A 11 9.52 19.25 -16.06
N ARG A 12 8.83 20.40 -15.99
CA ARG A 12 8.21 20.92 -14.77
C ARG A 12 7.16 19.96 -14.18
N ALA A 13 6.40 19.28 -15.04
CA ALA A 13 5.41 18.30 -14.58
C ALA A 13 6.09 17.10 -13.91
N PHE A 14 7.18 16.58 -14.49
CA PHE A 14 7.96 15.50 -13.92
C PHE A 14 8.61 15.91 -12.59
N ALA A 15 9.16 17.11 -12.48
CA ALA A 15 9.73 17.64 -11.25
C ALA A 15 8.68 17.77 -10.14
N PHE A 16 7.52 18.33 -10.47
CA PHE A 16 6.40 18.48 -9.53
C PHE A 16 5.85 17.12 -9.05
N SER A 17 5.63 16.18 -9.95
CA SER A 17 5.17 14.84 -9.60
C SER A 17 6.17 14.09 -8.72
N SER A 18 7.46 14.18 -9.06
CA SER A 18 8.53 13.57 -8.25
C SER A 18 8.60 14.19 -6.86
N PHE A 19 8.46 15.51 -6.76
CA PHE A 19 8.40 16.20 -5.47
C PHE A 19 7.22 15.71 -4.62
N LEU A 20 6.02 15.60 -5.20
CA LEU A 20 4.84 15.11 -4.48
C LEU A 20 5.04 13.67 -3.97
N VAL A 21 5.58 12.79 -4.79
CA VAL A 21 5.85 11.40 -4.39
C VAL A 21 6.85 11.35 -3.24
N LEU A 22 7.96 12.10 -3.35
CA LEU A 22 8.97 12.15 -2.29
C LEU A 22 8.43 12.77 -1.00
N LEU A 23 7.57 13.80 -1.12
CA LEU A 23 6.89 14.42 0.02
C LEU A 23 5.98 13.40 0.73
N LEU A 24 5.15 12.66 -0.01
CA LEU A 24 4.27 11.64 0.56
C LEU A 24 5.06 10.52 1.26
N ILE A 25 6.13 10.05 0.64
CA ILE A 25 7.02 9.06 1.25
C ILE A 25 7.67 9.64 2.52
N GLY A 26 8.14 10.89 2.47
CA GLY A 26 8.72 11.57 3.62
C GLY A 26 7.73 11.69 4.78
N ILE A 27 6.49 12.11 4.52
CA ILE A 27 5.43 12.20 5.53
C ILE A 27 5.14 10.82 6.13
N ALA A 28 5.02 9.78 5.30
CA ALA A 28 4.75 8.43 5.77
C ALA A 28 5.86 7.86 6.65
N LEU A 29 7.12 8.10 6.30
CA LEU A 29 8.27 7.69 7.11
C LEU A 29 8.39 8.50 8.41
N ALA A 30 8.03 9.78 8.37
CA ALA A 30 8.06 10.66 9.52
C ALA A 30 6.78 10.58 10.38
N ALA A 31 5.79 9.77 10.02
CA ALA A 31 4.51 9.67 10.74
C ALA A 31 4.67 9.48 12.26
N PRO A 32 5.57 8.60 12.78
CA PRO A 32 5.76 8.45 14.23
C PRO A 32 6.32 9.70 14.94
N LEU A 33 6.98 10.59 14.19
CA LEU A 33 7.56 11.84 14.72
C LEU A 33 6.58 13.01 14.58
N LEU A 34 5.69 12.96 13.56
CA LEU A 34 4.77 14.03 13.25
C LEU A 34 3.41 13.87 13.93
N ALA A 35 3.02 12.66 14.29
CA ALA A 35 1.74 12.38 14.93
C ALA A 35 1.80 12.79 16.42
N PRO A 36 0.92 13.72 16.86
CA PRO A 36 0.90 14.16 18.25
C PRO A 36 0.31 13.13 19.21
N TYR A 37 -0.51 12.18 18.69
CA TYR A 37 -1.21 11.18 19.50
C TYR A 37 -1.03 9.78 18.93
N ASP A 38 -1.24 8.74 19.77
CA ASP A 38 -1.35 7.37 19.28
C ASP A 38 -2.62 7.23 18.42
N PRO A 39 -2.53 6.75 17.17
CA PRO A 39 -3.68 6.63 16.27
C PRO A 39 -4.74 5.63 16.74
N LEU A 40 -4.41 4.75 17.68
CA LEU A 40 -5.30 3.72 18.22
C LEU A 40 -5.87 4.10 19.60
N GLU A 41 -5.32 5.09 20.29
CA GLU A 41 -5.81 5.53 21.58
C GLU A 41 -7.23 6.09 21.47
N ALA A 42 -8.17 5.39 22.11
CA ALA A 42 -9.58 5.73 22.10
C ALA A 42 -9.98 6.39 23.42
N THR A 43 -10.40 7.66 23.36
CA THR A 43 -10.87 8.41 24.52
C THR A 43 -12.31 8.87 24.27
N MET A 44 -13.29 8.08 24.70
CA MET A 44 -14.72 8.34 24.44
C MET A 44 -15.19 9.74 24.85
N LYS A 45 -14.56 10.35 25.86
CA LYS A 45 -14.84 11.74 26.28
C LYS A 45 -14.56 12.74 25.15
N ASN A 46 -13.64 12.42 24.26
CA ASN A 46 -13.24 13.27 23.15
C ASN A 46 -13.94 12.89 21.83
N ALA A 47 -15.04 12.12 21.89
CA ALA A 47 -15.74 11.69 20.67
C ALA A 47 -16.33 12.88 19.94
N TYR A 48 -16.13 12.89 18.59
CA TYR A 48 -16.67 13.92 17.67
C TYR A 48 -16.25 15.36 17.98
N LEU A 49 -15.09 15.60 18.57
CA LEU A 49 -14.60 16.98 18.73
C LEU A 49 -14.30 17.59 17.37
N PRO A 50 -14.66 18.86 17.15
CA PRO A 50 -14.33 19.58 15.95
C PRO A 50 -12.81 19.86 15.86
N PRO A 51 -12.31 20.25 14.67
CA PRO A 51 -10.93 20.71 14.51
C PRO A 51 -10.57 21.81 15.49
N SER A 52 -9.42 21.65 16.15
CA SER A 52 -8.91 22.57 17.17
C SER A 52 -7.38 22.57 17.18
N SER A 53 -6.75 23.41 18.02
CA SER A 53 -5.31 23.40 18.23
C SER A 53 -4.79 22.10 18.86
N GLU A 54 -5.63 21.40 19.62
CA GLU A 54 -5.30 20.10 20.23
C GLU A 54 -5.50 18.96 19.22
N HIS A 55 -6.59 19.02 18.44
CA HIS A 55 -6.94 18.03 17.43
C HIS A 55 -7.12 18.69 16.07
N LEU A 56 -6.04 18.80 15.30
CA LEU A 56 -6.01 19.55 14.03
C LEU A 56 -7.11 19.15 13.05
N PHE A 57 -7.46 17.87 12.96
CA PHE A 57 -8.54 17.34 12.11
C PHE A 57 -9.72 16.81 12.93
N GLY A 58 -9.84 17.27 14.19
CA GLY A 58 -10.85 16.78 15.11
C GLY A 58 -10.66 15.31 15.46
N THR A 59 -11.67 14.72 16.09
CA THR A 59 -11.66 13.33 16.54
C THR A 59 -12.78 12.51 15.90
N ASP A 60 -12.60 11.18 15.89
CA ASP A 60 -13.60 10.26 15.38
C ASP A 60 -14.65 9.87 16.46
N LYS A 61 -15.55 8.94 16.11
CA LYS A 61 -16.60 8.42 17.00
C LYS A 61 -16.06 7.73 18.27
N LEU A 62 -14.81 7.33 18.28
CA LEU A 62 -14.13 6.72 19.44
C LEU A 62 -13.23 7.71 20.17
N GLY A 63 -13.23 8.98 19.76
CA GLY A 63 -12.38 10.03 20.32
C GLY A 63 -10.91 9.92 19.92
N ARG A 64 -10.59 9.21 18.84
CA ARG A 64 -9.21 9.08 18.31
C ARG A 64 -8.88 10.27 17.42
N ASP A 65 -7.64 10.75 17.49
CA ASP A 65 -7.18 11.89 16.71
C ASP A 65 -7.11 11.57 15.20
N ASN A 66 -7.88 12.30 14.40
CA ASN A 66 -7.95 12.06 12.96
C ASN A 66 -6.65 12.41 12.24
N PHE A 67 -5.91 13.43 12.67
CA PHE A 67 -4.65 13.83 12.06
C PHE A 67 -3.57 12.75 12.24
N SER A 68 -3.39 12.26 13.45
CA SER A 68 -2.47 11.14 13.74
C SER A 68 -2.84 9.89 12.95
N ARG A 69 -4.13 9.59 12.82
CA ARG A 69 -4.62 8.44 12.04
C ARG A 69 -4.35 8.57 10.54
N VAL A 70 -4.45 9.77 9.98
CA VAL A 70 -4.11 10.00 8.56
C VAL A 70 -2.61 9.79 8.33
N LEU A 71 -1.74 10.31 9.20
CA LEU A 71 -0.30 10.13 9.10
C LEU A 71 0.10 8.66 9.18
N TYR A 72 -0.38 7.95 10.19
CA TYR A 72 -0.10 6.52 10.32
C TYR A 72 -0.75 5.69 9.22
N GLY A 73 -1.94 6.07 8.75
CA GLY A 73 -2.60 5.45 7.62
C GLY A 73 -1.77 5.52 6.34
N ALA A 74 -1.10 6.66 6.08
CA ALA A 74 -0.16 6.79 4.97
C ALA A 74 1.03 5.83 5.10
N SER A 75 1.62 5.72 6.30
CA SER A 75 2.73 4.81 6.59
C SER A 75 2.33 3.34 6.40
N TYR A 76 1.18 2.93 6.95
CA TYR A 76 0.66 1.56 6.79
C TYR A 76 0.33 1.24 5.34
N SER A 77 -0.29 2.16 4.61
CA SER A 77 -0.64 1.96 3.20
C SER A 77 0.60 1.79 2.33
N LEU A 78 1.61 2.66 2.48
CA LEU A 78 2.84 2.57 1.72
C LEU A 78 3.63 1.29 2.03
N SER A 79 3.78 0.93 3.29
CA SER A 79 4.48 -0.31 3.67
C SER A 79 3.76 -1.56 3.15
N SER A 80 2.43 -1.58 3.20
CA SER A 80 1.62 -2.68 2.67
C SER A 80 1.77 -2.83 1.16
N VAL A 81 1.69 -1.72 0.42
CA VAL A 81 1.85 -1.72 -1.04
C VAL A 81 3.26 -2.13 -1.44
N LEU A 82 4.30 -1.64 -0.75
CA LEU A 82 5.68 -2.05 -1.02
C LEU A 82 5.89 -3.54 -0.79
N LEU A 83 5.34 -4.08 0.31
CA LEU A 83 5.41 -5.51 0.59
C LEU A 83 4.69 -6.33 -0.49
N LEU A 84 3.46 -5.92 -0.87
CA LEU A 84 2.69 -6.56 -1.92
C LEU A 84 3.45 -6.57 -3.26
N VAL A 85 3.97 -5.41 -3.67
CA VAL A 85 4.75 -5.29 -4.92
C VAL A 85 6.00 -6.15 -4.87
N ALA A 86 6.71 -6.21 -3.73
CA ALA A 86 7.89 -7.06 -3.57
C ALA A 86 7.55 -8.55 -3.73
N VAL A 87 6.43 -9.00 -3.15
CA VAL A 87 5.96 -10.39 -3.29
C VAL A 87 5.58 -10.70 -4.74
N ILE A 88 4.76 -9.84 -5.37
CA ILE A 88 4.34 -10.00 -6.77
C ILE A 88 5.56 -10.03 -7.69
N PHE A 89 6.51 -9.11 -7.48
CA PHE A 89 7.75 -9.05 -8.27
C PHE A 89 8.58 -10.32 -8.11
N ALA A 90 8.79 -10.77 -6.87
CA ALA A 90 9.57 -11.97 -6.59
C ALA A 90 8.94 -13.23 -7.21
N VAL A 91 7.65 -13.44 -6.99
CA VAL A 91 6.94 -14.62 -7.50
C VAL A 91 6.78 -14.54 -9.02
N GLY A 92 6.26 -13.44 -9.53
CA GLY A 92 5.97 -13.26 -10.96
C GLY A 92 7.23 -13.32 -11.81
N THR A 93 8.31 -12.63 -11.40
CA THR A 93 9.58 -12.67 -12.11
C THR A 93 10.19 -14.07 -12.08
N SER A 94 10.17 -14.76 -10.93
CA SER A 94 10.72 -16.12 -10.81
C SER A 94 9.97 -17.09 -11.73
N LEU A 95 8.64 -17.07 -11.70
CA LEU A 95 7.83 -17.93 -12.56
C LEU A 95 7.98 -17.57 -14.04
N GLY A 96 8.02 -16.27 -14.39
CA GLY A 96 8.22 -15.82 -15.75
C GLY A 96 9.59 -16.20 -16.32
N VAL A 97 10.65 -16.07 -15.52
CA VAL A 97 12.01 -16.50 -15.92
C VAL A 97 12.07 -18.02 -16.09
N LEU A 98 11.47 -18.79 -15.18
CA LEU A 98 11.42 -20.26 -15.31
C LEU A 98 10.67 -20.69 -16.57
N ALA A 99 9.51 -20.10 -16.84
CA ALA A 99 8.72 -20.39 -18.03
C ALA A 99 9.51 -20.06 -19.30
N GLY A 100 10.10 -18.86 -19.38
CA GLY A 100 10.85 -18.41 -20.54
C GLY A 100 12.17 -19.15 -20.76
N TYR A 101 12.86 -19.54 -19.69
CA TYR A 101 14.13 -20.26 -19.78
C TYR A 101 13.96 -21.73 -20.19
N PHE A 102 13.05 -22.46 -19.55
CA PHE A 102 12.87 -23.89 -19.84
C PHE A 102 11.92 -24.14 -21.02
N GLY A 103 10.99 -23.25 -21.29
CA GLY A 103 10.03 -23.39 -22.38
C GLY A 103 9.17 -24.66 -22.30
N GLY A 104 8.56 -25.01 -23.44
CA GLY A 104 7.88 -26.29 -23.63
C GLY A 104 6.85 -26.64 -22.54
N LYS A 105 7.01 -27.77 -21.85
CA LYS A 105 6.06 -28.25 -20.84
C LYS A 105 6.04 -27.36 -19.59
N VAL A 106 7.16 -26.78 -19.19
CA VAL A 106 7.25 -25.90 -18.02
C VAL A 106 6.47 -24.63 -18.27
N ASP A 107 6.71 -24.00 -19.39
CA ASP A 107 5.96 -22.83 -19.84
C ASP A 107 4.45 -23.12 -19.93
N THR A 108 4.09 -24.23 -20.59
CA THR A 108 2.69 -24.63 -20.74
C THR A 108 1.98 -24.81 -19.38
N VAL A 109 2.64 -25.45 -18.41
CA VAL A 109 2.05 -25.64 -17.07
C VAL A 109 1.87 -24.32 -16.34
N ILE A 110 2.91 -23.46 -16.32
CA ILE A 110 2.85 -22.16 -15.64
C ILE A 110 1.77 -21.30 -16.29
N MET A 111 1.70 -21.23 -17.62
CA MET A 111 0.69 -20.45 -18.33
C MET A 111 -0.72 -20.99 -18.07
N ARG A 112 -0.93 -22.31 -18.03
CA ARG A 112 -2.25 -22.90 -17.73
C ARG A 112 -2.71 -22.57 -16.31
N ILE A 113 -1.83 -22.59 -15.32
CA ILE A 113 -2.17 -22.17 -13.97
C ILE A 113 -2.54 -20.69 -13.96
N SER A 114 -1.77 -19.84 -14.64
CA SER A 114 -2.08 -18.41 -14.76
C SER A 114 -3.43 -18.16 -15.42
N ASP A 115 -3.74 -18.87 -16.52
CA ASP A 115 -5.02 -18.76 -17.21
C ASP A 115 -6.20 -19.16 -16.30
N MET A 116 -6.04 -20.23 -15.50
CA MET A 116 -7.05 -20.63 -14.52
C MET A 116 -7.27 -19.56 -13.46
N MET A 117 -6.19 -18.96 -12.93
CA MET A 117 -6.30 -17.89 -11.94
C MET A 117 -6.99 -16.64 -12.50
N ILE A 118 -6.65 -16.23 -13.72
CA ILE A 118 -7.25 -15.07 -14.39
C ILE A 118 -8.73 -15.31 -14.79
N SER A 119 -9.14 -16.57 -14.97
CA SER A 119 -10.53 -16.90 -15.30
C SER A 119 -11.52 -16.56 -14.18
N PHE A 120 -11.05 -16.47 -12.94
CA PHE A 120 -11.87 -16.02 -11.82
C PHE A 120 -11.85 -14.48 -11.73
N PRO A 121 -13.01 -13.84 -11.46
CA PRO A 121 -13.02 -12.41 -11.14
C PRO A 121 -12.16 -12.14 -9.89
N GLY A 122 -10.99 -11.47 -10.08
CA GLY A 122 -9.97 -11.32 -9.03
C GLY A 122 -10.51 -10.77 -7.71
N MET A 123 -11.41 -9.77 -7.76
CA MET A 123 -12.03 -9.23 -6.54
C MET A 123 -12.87 -10.28 -5.78
N ILE A 124 -13.60 -11.13 -6.49
CA ILE A 124 -14.44 -12.17 -5.85
C ILE A 124 -13.55 -13.20 -5.17
N LEU A 125 -12.48 -13.62 -5.85
CA LEU A 125 -11.51 -14.57 -5.31
C LEU A 125 -10.79 -13.98 -4.09
N ALA A 126 -10.33 -12.74 -4.17
CA ALA A 126 -9.67 -12.06 -3.07
C ALA A 126 -10.57 -11.92 -1.83
N ILE A 127 -11.84 -11.53 -2.01
CA ILE A 127 -12.81 -11.44 -0.90
C ILE A 127 -13.07 -12.82 -0.28
N ALA A 128 -13.23 -13.86 -1.10
CA ALA A 128 -13.45 -15.21 -0.61
C ALA A 128 -12.27 -15.73 0.21
N ILE A 129 -11.04 -15.55 -0.29
CA ILE A 129 -9.81 -15.96 0.41
C ILE A 129 -9.63 -15.14 1.71
N ALA A 130 -9.80 -13.82 1.66
CA ALA A 130 -9.70 -12.96 2.83
C ALA A 130 -10.77 -13.31 3.89
N GLY A 131 -11.98 -13.67 3.46
CA GLY A 131 -13.06 -14.13 4.34
C GLY A 131 -12.73 -15.43 5.07
N ILE A 132 -12.07 -16.37 4.41
CA ILE A 132 -11.63 -17.65 5.02
C ILE A 132 -10.46 -17.44 5.97
N LEU A 133 -9.47 -16.65 5.56
CA LEU A 133 -8.24 -16.41 6.33
C LEU A 133 -8.44 -15.44 7.51
N GLY A 134 -9.51 -14.65 7.48
CA GLY A 134 -9.80 -13.61 8.48
C GLY A 134 -9.19 -12.24 8.14
N GLY A 135 -9.66 -11.20 8.85
CA GLY A 135 -9.33 -9.80 8.59
C GLY A 135 -7.96 -9.39 9.14
N SER A 136 -6.89 -9.70 8.42
CA SER A 136 -5.56 -9.14 8.71
C SER A 136 -4.93 -8.59 7.42
N LEU A 137 -3.95 -7.69 7.58
CA LEU A 137 -3.22 -7.10 6.46
C LEU A 137 -2.43 -8.17 5.69
N ILE A 138 -1.82 -9.12 6.40
CA ILE A 138 -1.09 -10.24 5.79
C ILE A 138 -2.05 -11.13 4.98
N ASN A 139 -3.22 -11.45 5.53
CA ASN A 139 -4.23 -12.24 4.83
C ASN A 139 -4.76 -11.53 3.59
N ALA A 140 -4.91 -10.20 3.63
CA ALA A 140 -5.27 -9.40 2.46
C ALA A 140 -4.18 -9.45 1.37
N ILE A 141 -2.90 -9.39 1.75
CA ILE A 141 -1.77 -9.50 0.81
C ILE A 141 -1.72 -10.90 0.18
N ILE A 142 -2.01 -11.96 0.95
CA ILE A 142 -2.06 -13.34 0.43
C ILE A 142 -3.25 -13.54 -0.51
N ALA A 143 -4.35 -12.81 -0.31
CA ALA A 143 -5.57 -12.92 -1.10
C ALA A 143 -5.51 -12.15 -2.44
N LEU A 144 -4.58 -11.19 -2.56
CA LEU A 144 -4.37 -10.35 -3.74
C LEU A 144 -3.28 -10.91 -4.65
#